data_7a0899079046ab7578b4a90cf18dec23
#
_entry.id   7a0899079046ab7578b4a90cf18dec23
#
_cell.length_a   1.000
_cell.length_b   1.000
_cell.length_c   1.000
_cell.angle_alpha   90.00
_cell.angle_beta   90.00
_cell.angle_gamma   90.00
#
_symmetry.space_group_name_H-M   'P 1'
#
loop_
_entity.id
_entity.type
_entity.pdbx_description
1 polymer ?
#
loop_
_entity_poly.entity_id
_entity_poly.type
_entity_poly.pdbx_seq_one_letter_code
_entity_poly.pdbx_strand_id
1 'polypeptide(L)'
;MSIHPTAVVAPGAIIDETTEIGPYCVIGEHVKIGPNNKLVAYVYVDGYVEIGAGNKIYPNCSIGTPPQDVGWTEDMVTYVKIGDDNIIRENVTIHCGTIGSEENATTTVGSHNYLMANTHIAHDCTVGDHVIMVSFSGCPGHTRLFDHCIISGLSGMHQFCRIGRYAMISGSSVINKDLPPFMIADGRNGSVRAINVVGMRRAGFSAETIRAMHEVHKIFYAEGHTMSVAIEEIKKRVPQTPEVLEFLEFVETPSKRGILFGQLGRRD
;
A
#
# COMPACT_ATOMS: atom_id res chain seq x y z
N MET A 1 14.70 21.99 -16.79
CA MET A 1 15.41 21.05 -15.87
C MET A 1 16.26 21.85 -14.90
N SER A 2 16.07 21.65 -13.60
CA SER A 2 16.91 22.27 -12.57
C SER A 2 17.64 21.16 -11.81
N ILE A 3 18.87 20.87 -12.22
CA ILE A 3 19.72 19.88 -11.54
C ILE A 3 20.76 20.65 -10.72
N HIS A 4 20.78 20.41 -9.40
CA HIS A 4 21.76 21.04 -8.51
C HIS A 4 23.19 20.57 -8.88
N PRO A 5 24.21 21.44 -8.86
CA PRO A 5 25.59 21.08 -9.28
C PRO A 5 26.23 19.93 -8.49
N THR A 6 25.75 19.63 -7.29
CA THR A 6 26.24 18.53 -6.46
C THR A 6 25.45 17.23 -6.65
N ALA A 7 24.40 17.22 -7.47
CA ALA A 7 23.69 15.99 -7.81
C ALA A 7 24.50 15.17 -8.80
N VAL A 8 24.44 13.84 -8.66
CA VAL A 8 25.07 12.89 -9.58
C VAL A 8 23.96 12.23 -10.39
N VAL A 9 23.96 12.47 -11.70
CA VAL A 9 22.97 11.90 -12.62
C VAL A 9 23.72 11.09 -13.67
N ALA A 10 23.38 9.82 -13.79
CA ALA A 10 23.98 8.93 -14.78
C ALA A 10 23.56 9.33 -16.21
N PRO A 11 24.42 9.16 -17.22
CA PRO A 11 24.16 9.62 -18.60
C PRO A 11 22.92 9.00 -19.26
N GLY A 12 22.50 7.80 -18.85
CA GLY A 12 21.32 7.12 -19.39
C GLY A 12 20.00 7.48 -18.70
N ALA A 13 20.04 8.24 -17.62
CA ALA A 13 18.82 8.68 -16.93
C ALA A 13 17.99 9.61 -17.84
N ILE A 14 16.68 9.37 -17.86
CA ILE A 14 15.72 10.17 -18.61
C ILE A 14 14.91 11.01 -17.63
N ILE A 15 15.14 12.33 -17.61
CA ILE A 15 14.50 13.24 -16.67
C ILE A 15 13.80 14.35 -17.47
N ASP A 16 12.51 14.56 -17.19
CA ASP A 16 11.74 15.63 -17.82
C ASP A 16 12.30 17.01 -17.46
N GLU A 17 12.24 17.94 -18.40
CA GLU A 17 12.83 19.28 -18.25
C GLU A 17 12.20 20.14 -17.15
N THR A 18 10.98 19.82 -16.72
CA THR A 18 10.26 20.52 -15.64
C THR A 18 10.60 19.99 -14.25
N THR A 19 11.32 18.86 -14.15
CA THR A 19 11.68 18.23 -12.89
C THR A 19 12.87 18.90 -12.20
N GLU A 20 12.79 19.05 -10.87
CA GLU A 20 13.82 19.63 -10.00
C GLU A 20 14.59 18.52 -9.27
N ILE A 21 15.91 18.46 -9.45
CA ILE A 21 16.83 17.57 -8.72
C ILE A 21 17.67 18.40 -7.76
N GLY A 22 17.43 18.25 -6.46
CA GLY A 22 18.12 18.98 -5.41
C GLY A 22 19.53 18.48 -5.11
N PRO A 23 20.22 19.08 -4.12
CA PRO A 23 21.60 18.77 -3.81
C PRO A 23 21.81 17.35 -3.34
N TYR A 24 22.94 16.77 -3.75
CA TYR A 24 23.41 15.45 -3.35
C TYR A 24 22.44 14.29 -3.67
N CYS A 25 21.50 14.50 -4.60
CA CYS A 25 20.72 13.40 -5.16
C CYS A 25 21.58 12.54 -6.09
N VAL A 26 21.32 11.24 -6.12
CA VAL A 26 21.98 10.28 -7.01
C VAL A 26 20.91 9.61 -7.85
N ILE A 27 21.04 9.66 -9.17
CA ILE A 27 20.08 9.11 -10.14
C ILE A 27 20.83 8.14 -11.05
N GLY A 28 20.41 6.88 -11.04
CA GLY A 28 21.02 5.77 -11.79
C GLY A 28 20.69 5.74 -13.27
N GLU A 29 21.38 4.85 -13.99
CA GLU A 29 21.42 4.75 -15.45
C GLU A 29 20.06 4.44 -16.10
N HIS A 30 19.21 3.63 -15.44
CA HIS A 30 17.94 3.14 -16.02
C HIS A 30 16.72 3.83 -15.41
N VAL A 31 16.92 4.98 -14.76
CA VAL A 31 15.85 5.74 -14.12
C VAL A 31 15.15 6.66 -15.11
N LYS A 32 13.82 6.67 -15.08
CA LYS A 32 12.97 7.59 -15.84
C LYS A 32 12.12 8.39 -14.86
N ILE A 33 12.16 9.72 -14.97
CA ILE A 33 11.41 10.65 -14.12
C ILE A 33 10.57 11.57 -15.01
N GLY A 34 9.26 11.51 -14.85
CA GLY A 34 8.28 12.32 -15.57
C GLY A 34 8.29 13.80 -15.17
N PRO A 35 7.30 14.60 -15.62
CA PRO A 35 7.27 16.03 -15.43
C PRO A 35 6.93 16.47 -14.00
N ASN A 36 7.33 17.71 -13.66
CA ASN A 36 6.93 18.42 -12.44
C ASN A 36 7.28 17.71 -11.13
N ASN A 37 8.24 16.80 -11.13
CA ASN A 37 8.71 16.16 -9.90
C ASN A 37 9.69 17.06 -9.16
N LYS A 38 9.78 16.88 -7.84
CA LYS A 38 10.76 17.55 -6.98
C LYS A 38 11.46 16.56 -6.05
N LEU A 39 12.73 16.29 -6.30
CA LEU A 39 13.62 15.57 -5.41
C LEU A 39 14.36 16.59 -4.53
N VAL A 40 14.07 16.62 -3.22
CA VAL A 40 14.48 17.74 -2.36
C VAL A 40 15.98 17.75 -2.10
N ALA A 41 16.56 16.69 -1.57
CA ALA A 41 18.00 16.53 -1.34
C ALA A 41 18.34 15.10 -0.91
N TYR A 42 19.55 14.61 -1.19
CA TYR A 42 20.04 13.31 -0.73
C TYR A 42 19.11 12.15 -1.12
N VAL A 43 18.36 12.27 -2.21
CA VAL A 43 17.50 11.20 -2.71
C VAL A 43 18.33 10.27 -3.57
N TYR A 44 18.24 8.98 -3.29
CA TYR A 44 18.88 7.92 -4.07
C TYR A 44 17.82 7.19 -4.89
N VAL A 45 17.95 7.21 -6.20
CA VAL A 45 17.09 6.47 -7.14
C VAL A 45 17.98 5.68 -8.08
N ASP A 46 17.88 4.37 -8.05
CA ASP A 46 18.71 3.51 -8.89
C ASP A 46 17.95 2.23 -9.32
N GLY A 47 18.50 1.49 -10.29
CA GLY A 47 17.84 0.37 -10.92
C GLY A 47 16.82 0.80 -11.99
N TYR A 48 15.96 -0.12 -12.40
CA TYR A 48 14.92 0.15 -13.40
C TYR A 48 13.70 0.79 -12.75
N VAL A 49 13.73 2.11 -12.60
CA VAL A 49 12.69 2.90 -11.92
C VAL A 49 11.98 3.82 -12.89
N GLU A 50 10.66 3.79 -12.88
CA GLU A 50 9.80 4.75 -13.57
C GLU A 50 9.00 5.55 -12.53
N ILE A 51 9.12 6.89 -12.54
CA ILE A 51 8.39 7.83 -11.69
C ILE A 51 7.52 8.70 -12.57
N GLY A 52 6.22 8.76 -12.30
CA GLY A 52 5.25 9.57 -13.00
C GLY A 52 5.45 11.08 -12.82
N ALA A 53 4.38 11.85 -12.76
CA ALA A 53 4.39 13.30 -12.68
C ALA A 53 4.11 13.84 -11.26
N GLY A 54 4.56 15.04 -10.95
CA GLY A 54 4.11 15.82 -9.79
C GLY A 54 4.54 15.31 -8.41
N ASN A 55 5.40 14.29 -8.33
CA ASN A 55 5.79 13.71 -7.06
C ASN A 55 6.76 14.62 -6.29
N LYS A 56 6.62 14.66 -4.97
CA LYS A 56 7.55 15.34 -4.07
C LYS A 56 8.25 14.33 -3.17
N ILE A 57 9.56 14.17 -3.38
CA ILE A 57 10.40 13.19 -2.70
C ILE A 57 11.35 13.93 -1.75
N TYR A 58 11.18 13.65 -0.47
CA TYR A 58 11.91 14.31 0.61
C TYR A 58 13.28 13.67 0.87
N PRO A 59 14.13 14.29 1.72
CA PRO A 59 15.51 13.85 1.88
C PRO A 59 15.66 12.39 2.37
N ASN A 60 16.77 11.78 1.94
CA ASN A 60 17.21 10.44 2.31
C ASN A 60 16.28 9.31 1.89
N CYS A 61 15.39 9.54 0.94
CA CYS A 61 14.63 8.45 0.33
C CYS A 61 15.54 7.57 -0.53
N SER A 62 15.26 6.25 -0.51
CA SER A 62 15.97 5.26 -1.33
C SER A 62 14.94 4.48 -2.15
N ILE A 63 15.00 4.59 -3.48
CA ILE A 63 14.00 4.06 -4.41
C ILE A 63 14.70 3.20 -5.45
N GLY A 64 14.18 1.98 -5.67
CA GLY A 64 14.68 1.05 -6.67
C GLY A 64 15.92 0.27 -6.24
N THR A 65 16.31 0.35 -4.98
CA THR A 65 17.38 -0.49 -4.43
C THR A 65 17.02 -1.97 -4.46
N PRO A 66 18.01 -2.87 -4.49
CA PRO A 66 17.80 -4.31 -4.46
C PRO A 66 16.85 -4.76 -3.37
N PRO A 67 16.01 -5.78 -3.63
CA PRO A 67 15.09 -6.29 -2.63
C PRO A 67 15.85 -6.91 -1.45
N GLN A 68 15.26 -6.81 -0.25
CA GLN A 68 15.77 -7.52 0.92
C GLN A 68 15.31 -8.98 0.90
N ASP A 69 15.71 -9.69 -0.15
CA ASP A 69 15.43 -11.10 -0.36
C ASP A 69 16.75 -11.87 -0.54
N VAL A 70 16.90 -12.96 0.22
CA VAL A 70 18.15 -13.77 0.21
C VAL A 70 18.41 -14.50 -1.10
N GLY A 71 17.39 -14.65 -1.94
CA GLY A 71 17.49 -15.26 -3.26
C GLY A 71 17.85 -14.28 -4.38
N TRP A 72 17.91 -12.97 -4.09
CA TRP A 72 18.22 -11.97 -5.10
C TRP A 72 19.72 -11.95 -5.45
N THR A 73 20.03 -11.75 -6.74
CA THR A 73 21.39 -11.61 -7.26
C THR A 73 21.47 -10.40 -8.20
N GLU A 74 22.68 -9.84 -8.38
CA GLU A 74 22.90 -8.59 -9.13
C GLU A 74 22.59 -8.69 -10.63
N ASP A 75 22.49 -9.87 -11.19
CA ASP A 75 22.11 -10.11 -12.60
C ASP A 75 20.59 -10.10 -12.84
N MET A 76 19.78 -10.05 -11.77
CA MET A 76 18.33 -9.98 -11.85
C MET A 76 17.87 -8.57 -12.25
N VAL A 77 17.08 -8.49 -13.32
CA VAL A 77 16.46 -7.25 -13.77
C VAL A 77 15.05 -7.16 -13.20
N THR A 78 14.86 -6.24 -12.28
CA THR A 78 13.59 -6.04 -11.55
C THR A 78 13.24 -4.55 -11.47
N TYR A 79 11.98 -4.21 -11.21
CA TYR A 79 11.45 -2.90 -11.52
C TYR A 79 10.76 -2.24 -10.33
N VAL A 80 10.70 -0.90 -10.37
CA VAL A 80 9.80 -0.06 -9.56
C VAL A 80 9.01 0.85 -10.48
N LYS A 81 7.70 0.96 -10.23
CA LYS A 81 6.83 1.95 -10.87
C LYS A 81 6.12 2.78 -9.83
N ILE A 82 6.22 4.10 -9.95
CA ILE A 82 5.56 5.09 -9.08
C ILE A 82 4.69 5.98 -9.96
N GLY A 83 3.42 6.11 -9.60
CA GLY A 83 2.46 6.98 -10.28
C GLY A 83 2.69 8.46 -10.01
N ASP A 84 1.60 9.21 -9.98
CA ASP A 84 1.61 10.68 -9.98
C ASP A 84 1.27 11.27 -8.59
N ASP A 85 1.69 12.51 -8.37
CA ASP A 85 1.27 13.35 -7.24
C ASP A 85 1.46 12.73 -5.85
N ASN A 86 2.45 11.86 -5.69
CA ASN A 86 2.77 11.26 -4.40
C ASN A 86 3.62 12.23 -3.55
N ILE A 87 3.38 12.21 -2.24
CA ILE A 87 4.23 12.85 -1.23
C ILE A 87 4.99 11.75 -0.50
N ILE A 88 6.30 11.64 -0.79
CA ILE A 88 7.19 10.63 -0.24
C ILE A 88 8.13 11.33 0.74
N ARG A 89 7.87 11.15 2.05
CA ARG A 89 8.56 11.83 3.14
C ARG A 89 9.95 11.22 3.40
N GLU A 90 10.63 11.80 4.37
CA GLU A 90 12.03 11.52 4.69
C GLU A 90 12.29 10.05 5.02
N ASN A 91 13.42 9.52 4.56
CA ASN A 91 13.88 8.15 4.83
C ASN A 91 12.92 7.04 4.35
N VAL A 92 12.02 7.31 3.43
CA VAL A 92 11.19 6.27 2.83
C VAL A 92 12.05 5.36 1.96
N THR A 93 11.79 4.05 2.03
CA THR A 93 12.47 3.06 1.17
C THR A 93 11.45 2.31 0.33
N ILE A 94 11.71 2.17 -0.99
CA ILE A 94 10.89 1.43 -1.95
C ILE A 94 11.84 0.53 -2.74
N HIS A 95 11.75 -0.78 -2.51
CA HIS A 95 12.61 -1.76 -3.15
C HIS A 95 12.02 -2.27 -4.46
N CYS A 96 12.88 -2.68 -5.38
CA CYS A 96 12.44 -3.33 -6.61
C CYS A 96 11.88 -4.74 -6.36
N GLY A 97 11.24 -5.32 -7.37
CA GLY A 97 10.63 -6.64 -7.29
C GLY A 97 11.64 -7.79 -7.28
N THR A 98 11.14 -9.03 -7.29
CA THR A 98 11.93 -10.26 -7.42
C THR A 98 11.53 -11.04 -8.68
N ILE A 99 12.44 -11.80 -9.26
CA ILE A 99 12.15 -12.62 -10.44
C ILE A 99 11.23 -13.78 -10.04
N GLY A 100 10.23 -14.06 -10.90
CA GLY A 100 9.27 -15.15 -10.67
C GLY A 100 8.10 -14.78 -9.78
N SER A 101 7.97 -13.49 -9.39
CA SER A 101 6.80 -12.99 -8.68
C SER A 101 5.58 -12.88 -9.61
N GLU A 102 4.39 -12.95 -9.02
CA GLU A 102 3.12 -12.70 -9.74
C GLU A 102 3.02 -11.25 -10.25
N GLU A 103 3.73 -10.34 -9.62
CA GLU A 103 3.82 -8.91 -9.94
C GLU A 103 4.80 -8.61 -11.11
N ASN A 104 5.22 -9.61 -11.87
CA ASN A 104 6.17 -9.48 -12.97
C ASN A 104 7.46 -8.75 -12.58
N ALA A 105 8.04 -9.13 -11.45
CA ALA A 105 9.26 -8.54 -10.90
C ALA A 105 9.16 -7.02 -10.65
N THR A 106 7.97 -6.51 -10.35
CA THR A 106 7.71 -5.07 -10.22
C THR A 106 7.08 -4.73 -8.87
N THR A 107 7.67 -3.81 -8.14
CA THR A 107 7.01 -3.10 -7.04
C THR A 107 6.28 -1.88 -7.61
N THR A 108 5.00 -1.75 -7.29
CA THR A 108 4.16 -0.68 -7.83
C THR A 108 3.61 0.20 -6.72
N VAL A 109 3.70 1.51 -6.91
CA VAL A 109 3.07 2.54 -6.08
C VAL A 109 2.19 3.40 -6.99
N GLY A 110 0.91 3.48 -6.71
CA GLY A 110 -0.05 4.27 -7.46
C GLY A 110 0.14 5.78 -7.26
N SER A 111 -0.95 6.53 -7.33
CA SER A 111 -0.94 7.98 -7.35
C SER A 111 -1.56 8.58 -6.09
N HIS A 112 -1.26 9.86 -5.82
CA HIS A 112 -1.82 10.65 -4.69
C HIS A 112 -1.58 10.04 -3.31
N ASN A 113 -0.55 9.23 -3.14
CA ASN A 113 -0.23 8.59 -1.88
C ASN A 113 0.53 9.53 -0.93
N TYR A 114 0.35 9.34 0.36
CA TYR A 114 1.12 10.02 1.40
C TYR A 114 1.93 9.01 2.21
N LEU A 115 3.19 8.84 1.84
CA LEU A 115 4.13 7.96 2.50
C LEU A 115 4.93 8.79 3.52
N MET A 116 4.58 8.67 4.81
CA MET A 116 5.23 9.45 5.87
C MET A 116 6.63 8.91 6.19
N ALA A 117 7.36 9.66 7.00
CA ALA A 117 8.76 9.40 7.29
C ALA A 117 9.03 7.98 7.82
N ASN A 118 10.12 7.38 7.31
CA ASN A 118 10.57 6.03 7.67
C ASN A 118 9.59 4.91 7.33
N THR A 119 8.69 5.11 6.35
CA THR A 119 7.89 4.00 5.83
C THR A 119 8.70 3.14 4.88
N HIS A 120 8.34 1.86 4.81
CA HIS A 120 9.03 0.88 3.98
C HIS A 120 8.03 0.16 3.06
N ILE A 121 8.34 0.10 1.77
CA ILE A 121 7.65 -0.71 0.77
C ILE A 121 8.66 -1.72 0.24
N ALA A 122 8.48 -2.99 0.60
CA ALA A 122 9.33 -4.08 0.17
C ALA A 122 9.02 -4.50 -1.29
N HIS A 123 9.76 -5.47 -1.75
CA HIS A 123 9.67 -6.04 -3.09
C HIS A 123 8.28 -6.59 -3.42
N ASP A 124 7.89 -6.50 -4.68
CA ASP A 124 6.65 -7.07 -5.23
C ASP A 124 5.36 -6.58 -4.55
N CYS A 125 5.44 -5.45 -3.82
CA CYS A 125 4.26 -4.82 -3.28
C CYS A 125 3.47 -4.08 -4.36
N THR A 126 2.15 -4.09 -4.23
CA THR A 126 1.26 -3.23 -5.00
C THR A 126 0.56 -2.27 -4.05
N VAL A 127 0.84 -0.99 -4.16
CA VAL A 127 0.18 0.09 -3.42
C VAL A 127 -0.73 0.84 -4.39
N GLY A 128 -2.02 0.91 -4.08
CA GLY A 128 -3.02 1.62 -4.88
C GLY A 128 -2.91 3.14 -4.77
N ASP A 129 -4.02 3.82 -5.03
CA ASP A 129 -4.10 5.28 -5.01
C ASP A 129 -4.62 5.80 -3.67
N HIS A 130 -4.23 7.05 -3.32
CA HIS A 130 -4.69 7.73 -2.09
C HIS A 130 -4.40 6.97 -0.78
N VAL A 131 -3.40 6.11 -0.77
CA VAL A 131 -2.99 5.35 0.42
C VAL A 131 -2.21 6.27 1.38
N ILE A 132 -2.47 6.12 2.67
CA ILE A 132 -1.71 6.81 3.72
C ILE A 132 -0.92 5.78 4.52
N MET A 133 0.41 5.87 4.45
CA MET A 133 1.31 5.13 5.32
C MET A 133 1.91 6.07 6.35
N VAL A 134 1.52 5.91 7.61
CA VAL A 134 2.00 6.75 8.71
C VAL A 134 3.39 6.30 9.14
N SER A 135 4.17 7.21 9.70
CA SER A 135 5.60 7.01 10.04
C SER A 135 5.88 5.66 10.70
N PHE A 136 6.99 5.03 10.28
CA PHE A 136 7.45 3.73 10.75
C PHE A 136 6.50 2.55 10.46
N SER A 137 5.58 2.69 9.53
CA SER A 137 4.80 1.55 9.03
C SER A 137 5.54 0.87 7.88
N GLY A 138 5.27 -0.43 7.66
CA GLY A 138 5.93 -1.20 6.62
C GLY A 138 5.01 -2.16 5.89
N CYS A 139 5.23 -2.27 4.58
CA CYS A 139 4.66 -3.27 3.68
C CYS A 139 5.72 -4.30 3.35
N PRO A 140 5.69 -5.50 3.92
CA PRO A 140 6.60 -6.58 3.53
C PRO A 140 6.22 -7.15 2.16
N GLY A 141 7.10 -7.95 1.59
CA GLY A 141 7.00 -8.44 0.21
C GLY A 141 5.63 -9.01 -0.18
N HIS A 142 5.25 -8.78 -1.44
CA HIS A 142 3.98 -9.23 -2.04
C HIS A 142 2.69 -8.73 -1.35
N THR A 143 2.77 -7.66 -0.58
CA THR A 143 1.59 -7.05 0.05
C THR A 143 0.82 -6.21 -0.96
N ARG A 144 -0.51 -6.27 -0.89
CA ARG A 144 -1.38 -5.43 -1.73
C ARG A 144 -2.19 -4.47 -0.86
N LEU A 145 -1.95 -3.18 -1.02
CA LEU A 145 -2.72 -2.10 -0.42
C LEU A 145 -3.67 -1.54 -1.46
N PHE A 146 -4.97 -1.68 -1.22
CA PHE A 146 -5.99 -1.10 -2.09
C PHE A 146 -6.20 0.39 -1.77
N ASP A 147 -6.88 1.09 -2.68
CA ASP A 147 -7.04 2.54 -2.63
C ASP A 147 -7.61 3.03 -1.29
N HIS A 148 -7.18 4.21 -0.89
CA HIS A 148 -7.65 4.91 0.32
C HIS A 148 -7.44 4.16 1.64
N CYS A 149 -6.69 3.06 1.68
CA CYS A 149 -6.40 2.40 2.95
C CYS A 149 -5.40 3.20 3.79
N ILE A 150 -5.40 2.97 5.10
CA ILE A 150 -4.53 3.67 6.05
C ILE A 150 -3.75 2.64 6.86
N ILE A 151 -2.43 2.72 6.81
CA ILE A 151 -1.52 1.95 7.66
C ILE A 151 -0.98 2.91 8.72
N SER A 152 -1.49 2.81 9.95
CA SER A 152 -1.10 3.74 11.02
C SER A 152 0.33 3.53 11.51
N GLY A 153 0.83 4.47 12.28
CA GLY A 153 2.23 4.48 12.71
C GLY A 153 2.65 3.24 13.51
N LEU A 154 3.89 2.82 13.32
CA LEU A 154 4.47 1.63 13.98
C LEU A 154 3.69 0.33 13.70
N SER A 155 2.93 0.29 12.63
CA SER A 155 2.11 -0.86 12.24
C SER A 155 2.73 -1.61 11.07
N GLY A 156 2.41 -2.90 10.99
CA GLY A 156 2.86 -3.76 9.92
C GLY A 156 1.91 -4.91 9.66
N MET A 157 2.25 -5.68 8.66
CA MET A 157 1.50 -6.86 8.26
C MET A 157 2.45 -7.98 7.85
N HIS A 158 1.94 -9.19 7.71
CA HIS A 158 2.72 -10.28 7.15
C HIS A 158 2.79 -10.17 5.62
N GLN A 159 3.87 -10.66 5.02
CA GLN A 159 3.96 -10.77 3.56
C GLN A 159 2.73 -11.50 2.96
N PHE A 160 2.39 -11.13 1.73
CA PHE A 160 1.20 -11.63 1.00
C PHE A 160 -0.15 -11.17 1.54
N CYS A 161 -0.23 -10.32 2.56
CA CYS A 161 -1.50 -9.77 3.02
C CYS A 161 -2.10 -8.78 2.01
N ARG A 162 -3.42 -8.77 1.93
CA ARG A 162 -4.21 -7.79 1.19
C ARG A 162 -4.94 -6.87 2.17
N ILE A 163 -4.85 -5.56 1.94
CA ILE A 163 -5.54 -4.55 2.76
C ILE A 163 -6.55 -3.84 1.88
N GLY A 164 -7.82 -4.12 2.09
CA GLY A 164 -8.91 -3.66 1.24
C GLY A 164 -9.11 -2.15 1.24
N ARG A 165 -9.85 -1.66 0.26
CA ARG A 165 -10.13 -0.24 0.06
C ARG A 165 -10.79 0.37 1.30
N TYR A 166 -10.37 1.57 1.69
CA TYR A 166 -10.79 2.26 2.93
C TYR A 166 -10.58 1.47 4.22
N ALA A 167 -9.86 0.35 4.20
CA ALA A 167 -9.50 -0.35 5.42
C ALA A 167 -8.42 0.42 6.20
N MET A 168 -8.36 0.19 7.51
CA MET A 168 -7.40 0.85 8.39
C MET A 168 -6.76 -0.14 9.34
N ILE A 169 -5.44 -0.10 9.45
CA ILE A 169 -4.68 -0.77 10.51
C ILE A 169 -4.38 0.28 11.58
N SER A 170 -4.84 0.05 12.80
CA SER A 170 -4.61 0.94 13.95
C SER A 170 -3.12 1.02 14.33
N GLY A 171 -2.74 2.10 15.01
CA GLY A 171 -1.33 2.30 15.43
C GLY A 171 -0.79 1.15 16.29
N SER A 172 0.49 0.82 16.09
CA SER A 172 1.20 -0.26 16.79
C SER A 172 0.57 -1.64 16.66
N SER A 173 -0.19 -1.87 15.59
CA SER A 173 -0.85 -3.14 15.28
C SER A 173 -0.07 -3.97 14.28
N VAL A 174 -0.17 -5.28 14.42
CA VAL A 174 0.41 -6.25 13.46
C VAL A 174 -0.67 -7.23 13.03
N ILE A 175 -0.87 -7.39 11.73
CA ILE A 175 -1.81 -8.34 11.17
C ILE A 175 -1.08 -9.41 10.34
N ASN A 176 -1.63 -10.60 10.28
CA ASN A 176 -1.05 -11.74 9.56
C ASN A 176 -1.99 -12.35 8.51
N LYS A 177 -3.13 -11.74 8.30
CA LYS A 177 -4.18 -12.14 7.36
C LYS A 177 -4.75 -10.92 6.64
N ASP A 178 -5.53 -11.16 5.60
CA ASP A 178 -6.15 -10.13 4.78
C ASP A 178 -7.19 -9.33 5.58
N LEU A 179 -7.13 -8.01 5.47
CA LEU A 179 -8.10 -7.09 6.04
C LEU A 179 -9.09 -6.65 4.96
N PRO A 180 -10.37 -7.05 5.06
CA PRO A 180 -11.38 -6.68 4.06
C PRO A 180 -11.63 -5.17 3.95
N PRO A 181 -12.21 -4.72 2.82
CA PRO A 181 -12.56 -3.32 2.60
C PRO A 181 -13.40 -2.73 3.74
N PHE A 182 -13.17 -1.45 4.04
CA PHE A 182 -13.90 -0.66 5.05
C PHE A 182 -13.72 -1.09 6.50
N MET A 183 -12.92 -2.10 6.80
CA MET A 183 -12.71 -2.62 8.15
C MET A 183 -11.54 -1.95 8.86
N ILE A 184 -11.61 -1.90 10.19
CA ILE A 184 -10.51 -1.49 11.07
C ILE A 184 -9.95 -2.71 11.77
N ALA A 185 -8.65 -2.93 11.65
CA ALA A 185 -7.90 -3.92 12.43
C ALA A 185 -7.12 -3.26 13.57
N ASP A 186 -7.04 -3.93 14.72
CA ASP A 186 -6.35 -3.44 15.90
C ASP A 186 -5.63 -4.57 16.65
N GLY A 187 -4.51 -4.24 17.29
CA GLY A 187 -3.77 -5.12 18.21
C GLY A 187 -2.61 -5.89 17.60
N ARG A 188 -1.74 -6.43 18.46
CA ARG A 188 -0.52 -7.18 18.05
C ARG A 188 -0.82 -8.55 17.44
N ASN A 189 -1.94 -9.15 17.77
CA ASN A 189 -2.48 -10.35 17.11
C ASN A 189 -3.69 -9.97 16.27
N GLY A 190 -3.57 -8.89 15.52
CA GLY A 190 -4.59 -8.13 14.86
C GLY A 190 -5.92 -8.83 14.64
N SER A 191 -6.98 -8.16 15.00
CA SER A 191 -8.36 -8.61 14.77
C SER A 191 -9.19 -7.47 14.22
N VAL A 192 -10.22 -7.80 13.44
CA VAL A 192 -11.19 -6.80 12.99
C VAL A 192 -12.03 -6.35 14.17
N ARG A 193 -12.02 -5.02 14.41
CA ARG A 193 -12.72 -4.40 15.55
C ARG A 193 -14.03 -3.74 15.15
N ALA A 194 -14.05 -3.05 14.01
CA ALA A 194 -15.16 -2.22 13.57
C ALA A 194 -15.06 -1.91 12.07
N ILE A 195 -16.05 -1.21 11.54
CA ILE A 195 -15.95 -0.56 10.24
C ILE A 195 -15.34 0.84 10.37
N ASN A 196 -14.67 1.31 9.29
CA ASN A 196 -14.07 2.64 9.20
C ASN A 196 -15.12 3.74 8.92
N VAL A 197 -16.03 3.96 9.87
CA VAL A 197 -17.11 4.96 9.73
C VAL A 197 -16.58 6.35 9.44
N VAL A 198 -15.47 6.72 10.09
CA VAL A 198 -14.87 8.06 9.92
C VAL A 198 -14.33 8.22 8.51
N GLY A 199 -13.59 7.24 8.00
CA GLY A 199 -13.09 7.25 6.63
C GLY A 199 -14.21 7.29 5.61
N MET A 200 -15.23 6.45 5.79
CA MET A 200 -16.40 6.42 4.90
C MET A 200 -17.14 7.76 4.88
N ARG A 201 -17.39 8.39 6.04
CA ARG A 201 -18.05 9.71 6.10
C ARG A 201 -17.25 10.81 5.41
N ARG A 202 -15.94 10.85 5.63
CA ARG A 202 -15.04 11.82 4.99
C ARG A 202 -14.99 11.66 3.47
N ALA A 203 -15.14 10.43 2.98
CA ALA A 203 -15.21 10.10 1.56
C ALA A 203 -16.61 10.35 0.96
N GLY A 204 -17.61 10.77 1.75
CA GLY A 204 -18.94 11.11 1.26
C GLY A 204 -19.88 9.91 1.07
N PHE A 205 -19.57 8.73 1.63
CA PHE A 205 -20.48 7.58 1.58
C PHE A 205 -21.80 7.88 2.28
N SER A 206 -22.90 7.41 1.70
CA SER A 206 -24.24 7.64 2.23
C SER A 206 -24.46 6.98 3.61
N ALA A 207 -25.37 7.53 4.39
CA ALA A 207 -25.77 6.89 5.66
C ALA A 207 -26.36 5.49 5.45
N GLU A 208 -26.95 5.22 4.29
CA GLU A 208 -27.48 3.92 3.90
C GLU A 208 -26.34 2.92 3.67
N THR A 209 -25.33 3.28 2.88
CA THR A 209 -24.12 2.46 2.66
C THR A 209 -23.43 2.15 3.99
N ILE A 210 -23.26 3.15 4.86
CA ILE A 210 -22.61 2.93 6.17
C ILE A 210 -23.43 1.97 7.03
N ARG A 211 -24.78 2.05 7.02
CA ARG A 211 -25.63 1.10 7.73
C ARG A 211 -25.52 -0.32 7.15
N ALA A 212 -25.49 -0.45 5.81
CA ALA A 212 -25.29 -1.76 5.17
C ALA A 212 -23.95 -2.39 5.59
N MET A 213 -22.87 -1.61 5.62
CA MET A 213 -21.57 -2.11 6.07
C MET A 213 -21.54 -2.44 7.57
N HIS A 214 -22.31 -1.78 8.42
CA HIS A 214 -22.49 -2.20 9.81
C HIS A 214 -23.16 -3.58 9.93
N GLU A 215 -24.20 -3.85 9.14
CA GLU A 215 -24.83 -5.19 9.10
C GLU A 215 -23.87 -6.23 8.52
N VAL A 216 -23.08 -5.92 7.49
CA VAL A 216 -22.00 -6.80 6.98
C VAL A 216 -21.04 -7.17 8.11
N HIS A 217 -20.52 -6.18 8.84
CA HIS A 217 -19.60 -6.42 9.95
C HIS A 217 -20.22 -7.29 11.04
N LYS A 218 -21.47 -7.03 11.42
CA LYS A 218 -22.19 -7.79 12.44
C LYS A 218 -22.36 -9.26 12.03
N ILE A 219 -22.86 -9.52 10.81
CA ILE A 219 -23.07 -10.87 10.30
C ILE A 219 -21.74 -11.63 10.18
N PHE A 220 -20.73 -10.98 9.61
CA PHE A 220 -19.45 -11.64 9.30
C PHE A 220 -18.59 -11.90 10.54
N TYR A 221 -18.61 -10.98 11.53
CA TYR A 221 -17.68 -11.04 12.67
C TYR A 221 -18.32 -11.27 14.04
N ALA A 222 -19.60 -10.95 14.23
CA ALA A 222 -20.22 -10.98 15.56
C ALA A 222 -21.28 -12.07 15.75
N GLU A 223 -21.91 -12.58 14.72
CA GLU A 223 -22.96 -13.59 14.83
C GLU A 223 -22.42 -15.04 14.97
N GLY A 224 -21.11 -15.24 14.87
CA GLY A 224 -20.47 -16.55 15.10
C GLY A 224 -20.66 -17.57 13.96
N HIS A 225 -20.97 -17.08 12.77
CA HIS A 225 -21.08 -17.91 11.57
C HIS A 225 -19.71 -18.39 11.05
N THR A 226 -19.70 -19.50 10.31
CA THR A 226 -18.59 -19.80 9.43
C THR A 226 -18.57 -18.79 8.27
N MET A 227 -17.43 -18.62 7.62
CA MET A 227 -17.30 -17.66 6.53
C MET A 227 -18.33 -17.89 5.41
N SER A 228 -18.54 -19.14 5.00
CA SER A 228 -19.52 -19.49 3.96
C SER A 228 -20.96 -19.13 4.36
N VAL A 229 -21.35 -19.42 5.60
CA VAL A 229 -22.68 -19.07 6.11
C VAL A 229 -22.85 -17.57 6.23
N ALA A 230 -21.82 -16.85 6.71
CA ALA A 230 -21.84 -15.39 6.80
C ALA A 230 -22.02 -14.72 5.42
N ILE A 231 -21.33 -15.21 4.39
CA ILE A 231 -21.48 -14.74 3.01
C ILE A 231 -22.92 -14.91 2.53
N GLU A 232 -23.52 -16.09 2.72
CA GLU A 232 -24.91 -16.35 2.32
C GLU A 232 -25.90 -15.47 3.08
N GLU A 233 -25.70 -15.27 4.39
CA GLU A 233 -26.55 -14.40 5.19
C GLU A 233 -26.42 -12.92 4.77
N ILE A 234 -25.22 -12.45 4.42
CA ILE A 234 -25.02 -11.09 3.88
C ILE A 234 -25.79 -10.96 2.56
N LYS A 235 -25.66 -11.91 1.63
CA LYS A 235 -26.38 -11.89 0.34
C LYS A 235 -27.90 -11.82 0.52
N LYS A 236 -28.45 -12.46 1.56
CA LYS A 236 -29.90 -12.48 1.83
C LYS A 236 -30.41 -11.25 2.57
N ARG A 237 -29.66 -10.74 3.56
CA ARG A 237 -30.15 -9.80 4.56
C ARG A 237 -29.73 -8.35 4.32
N VAL A 238 -28.62 -8.13 3.59
CA VAL A 238 -28.03 -6.81 3.41
C VAL A 238 -28.34 -6.28 2.00
N PRO A 239 -28.72 -4.99 1.85
CA PRO A 239 -28.81 -4.36 0.53
C PRO A 239 -27.50 -4.48 -0.23
N GLN A 240 -27.56 -4.99 -1.46
CA GLN A 240 -26.38 -5.27 -2.29
C GLN A 240 -25.85 -3.99 -2.95
N THR A 241 -25.35 -3.06 -2.13
CA THR A 241 -24.67 -1.84 -2.62
C THR A 241 -23.32 -2.19 -3.24
N PRO A 242 -22.73 -1.31 -4.06
CA PRO A 242 -21.39 -1.54 -4.63
C PRO A 242 -20.35 -1.92 -3.56
N GLU A 243 -20.41 -1.32 -2.37
CA GLU A 243 -19.47 -1.57 -1.28
C GLU A 243 -19.68 -2.94 -0.61
N VAL A 244 -20.93 -3.40 -0.52
CA VAL A 244 -21.25 -4.76 -0.04
C VAL A 244 -20.76 -5.80 -1.04
N LEU A 245 -20.97 -5.56 -2.33
CA LEU A 245 -20.46 -6.44 -3.39
C LEU A 245 -18.93 -6.48 -3.41
N GLU A 246 -18.25 -5.34 -3.24
CA GLU A 246 -16.79 -5.27 -3.12
C GLU A 246 -16.28 -6.07 -1.91
N PHE A 247 -16.94 -5.96 -0.76
CA PHE A 247 -16.59 -6.77 0.40
C PHE A 247 -16.74 -8.27 0.13
N LEU A 248 -17.84 -8.69 -0.49
CA LEU A 248 -18.10 -10.09 -0.84
C LEU A 248 -17.05 -10.60 -1.84
N GLU A 249 -16.76 -9.87 -2.90
CA GLU A 249 -15.73 -10.21 -3.88
C GLU A 249 -14.35 -10.39 -3.21
N PHE A 250 -13.99 -9.47 -2.33
CA PHE A 250 -12.72 -9.53 -1.61
C PHE A 250 -12.58 -10.80 -0.77
N VAL A 251 -13.63 -11.17 0.00
CA VAL A 251 -13.57 -12.34 0.90
C VAL A 251 -13.75 -13.67 0.16
N GLU A 252 -14.42 -13.68 -0.99
CA GLU A 252 -14.58 -14.86 -1.86
C GLU A 252 -13.34 -15.09 -2.74
N THR A 253 -12.55 -14.05 -3.02
CA THR A 253 -11.32 -14.19 -3.81
C THR A 253 -10.27 -14.99 -3.04
N PRO A 254 -9.67 -16.03 -3.64
CA PRO A 254 -8.63 -16.85 -3.00
C PRO A 254 -7.51 -16.01 -2.40
N SER A 255 -7.04 -16.37 -1.23
CA SER A 255 -5.98 -15.68 -0.50
C SER A 255 -4.92 -16.64 0.00
N LYS A 256 -3.64 -16.23 -0.08
CA LYS A 256 -2.51 -16.97 0.51
C LYS A 256 -2.53 -16.92 2.04
N ARG A 257 -3.19 -15.92 2.63
CA ARG A 257 -3.18 -15.66 4.09
C ARG A 257 -4.51 -15.95 4.80
N GLY A 258 -5.62 -16.04 4.04
CA GLY A 258 -6.98 -16.09 4.59
C GLY A 258 -7.43 -14.73 5.16
N ILE A 259 -8.69 -14.65 5.54
CA ILE A 259 -9.33 -13.41 6.03
C ILE A 259 -9.07 -13.24 7.53
N LEU A 260 -8.82 -12.02 7.96
CA LEU A 260 -8.61 -11.65 9.36
C LEU A 260 -9.89 -11.85 10.18
N PHE A 261 -9.76 -12.42 11.37
CA PHE A 261 -10.90 -12.72 12.26
C PHE A 261 -11.34 -11.48 13.08
N GLY A 262 -12.57 -11.51 13.59
CA GLY A 262 -13.08 -10.56 14.59
C GLY A 262 -12.58 -10.87 16.02
N GLN A 263 -12.80 -9.93 16.95
CA GLN A 263 -12.38 -10.10 18.37
C GLN A 263 -13.12 -11.23 19.10
N LEU A 264 -14.27 -11.66 18.62
CA LEU A 264 -15.16 -12.62 19.32
C LEU A 264 -15.08 -14.05 18.82
N GLY A 265 -14.12 -14.44 18.02
CA GLY A 265 -14.17 -15.78 17.49
C GLY A 265 -12.91 -16.38 16.92
N ARG A 266 -12.08 -16.99 17.76
CA ARG A 266 -11.43 -18.23 17.37
C ARG A 266 -12.49 -19.33 17.47
N ARG A 267 -13.12 -19.66 16.38
CA ARG A 267 -13.76 -20.96 16.17
C ARG A 267 -13.13 -21.50 14.90
N ASP A 268 -12.24 -22.49 15.14
CA ASP A 268 -11.58 -23.30 14.12
C ASP A 268 -12.62 -24.03 13.26
#